data_4637c0d0fa4f0b75d5333df5eda28751
#
_entry.id   4637c0d0fa4f0b75d5333df5eda28751
#
_cell.length_a   1.000
_cell.length_b   1.000
_cell.length_c   1.000
_cell.angle_alpha   90.00
_cell.angle_beta   90.00
_cell.angle_gamma   90.00
#
_symmetry.space_group_name_H-M   'P 1'
#
loop_
_entity.id
_entity.type
_entity.pdbx_description
1 polymer ?
#
loop_
_entity_poly.entity_id
_entity_poly.type
_entity_poly.pdbx_seq_one_letter_code
_entity_poly.pdbx_strand_id
1 'polypeptide(L)'
;GALLGAGALLEYAGYATSPGQVPWWGRTSPAQLFVWGFLVSTVGVYHGTYTINSLAHVFGKRRFKTTDDSRNNLLLALITMGEGWHNNHHHYSSSARQGFRWWEIDLTYCILKTLSWFGIVWNLRPVPKHVMDEARSNKLVSLRSEQEEASKSELETAA
;
A
#
# COMPACT_ATOMS: atom_id res chain seq x y z
N GLY A 1 -9.05 10.11 -23.92
CA GLY A 1 -10.10 11.09 -24.18
C GLY A 1 -10.31 12.08 -23.05
N ALA A 2 -10.64 11.64 -21.83
CA ALA A 2 -11.04 12.52 -20.71
C ALA A 2 -9.96 13.56 -20.30
N LEU A 3 -8.70 13.15 -20.19
CA LEU A 3 -7.60 14.07 -19.82
C LEU A 3 -7.30 15.11 -20.90
N LEU A 4 -7.40 14.75 -22.17
CA LEU A 4 -7.29 15.71 -23.28
C LEU A 4 -8.46 16.68 -23.29
N GLY A 5 -9.68 16.17 -23.04
CA GLY A 5 -10.87 17.00 -22.90
C GLY A 5 -10.80 17.97 -21.72
N ALA A 6 -10.31 17.51 -20.56
CA ALA A 6 -10.10 18.36 -19.38
C ALA A 6 -9.06 19.45 -19.65
N GLY A 7 -7.95 19.14 -20.36
CA GLY A 7 -6.96 20.12 -20.78
C GLY A 7 -7.54 21.18 -21.71
N ALA A 8 -8.33 20.77 -22.71
CA ALA A 8 -8.98 21.69 -23.63
C ALA A 8 -10.01 22.61 -22.93
N LEU A 9 -10.75 22.08 -21.95
CA LEU A 9 -11.66 22.86 -21.11
C LEU A 9 -10.93 23.89 -20.26
N LEU A 10 -9.79 23.53 -19.67
CA LEU A 10 -8.96 24.45 -18.89
C LEU A 10 -8.36 25.56 -19.76
N GLU A 11 -7.92 25.24 -20.98
CA GLU A 11 -7.49 26.24 -21.97
C GLU A 11 -8.63 27.18 -22.34
N TYR A 12 -9.80 26.64 -22.65
CA TYR A 12 -10.99 27.43 -22.99
C TYR A 12 -11.45 28.32 -21.82
N ALA A 13 -11.35 27.83 -20.57
CA ALA A 13 -11.69 28.59 -19.37
C ALA A 13 -10.63 29.66 -18.99
N GLY A 14 -9.58 29.84 -19.79
CA GLY A 14 -8.53 30.84 -19.54
C GLY A 14 -7.52 30.46 -18.47
N TYR A 15 -7.55 29.21 -17.96
CA TYR A 15 -6.54 28.69 -17.04
C TYR A 15 -5.25 28.29 -17.75
N ALA A 16 -5.30 28.06 -19.07
CA ALA A 16 -4.13 27.90 -19.90
C ALA A 16 -3.72 29.28 -20.44
N THR A 17 -2.75 29.83 -19.81
CA THR A 17 -2.37 31.23 -20.02
C THR A 17 -1.50 31.44 -21.27
N SER A 18 -1.57 32.64 -21.83
CA SER A 18 -0.74 33.06 -22.94
C SER A 18 0.76 32.94 -22.64
N PRO A 19 1.59 32.63 -23.65
CA PRO A 19 3.05 32.59 -23.47
C PRO A 19 3.56 33.92 -22.88
N GLY A 20 4.18 33.85 -21.71
CA GLY A 20 4.77 35.01 -21.02
C GLY A 20 4.08 35.45 -19.73
N GLN A 21 2.85 35.01 -19.42
CA GLN A 21 2.10 35.47 -18.24
C GLN A 21 2.21 34.56 -17.03
N VAL A 22 2.64 33.30 -17.17
CA VAL A 22 2.90 32.37 -16.04
C VAL A 22 4.23 31.70 -16.20
N PRO A 23 4.85 31.38 -15.06
CA PRO A 23 6.04 30.56 -15.03
C PRO A 23 5.82 29.23 -15.79
N TRP A 24 6.89 28.68 -16.38
CA TRP A 24 6.82 27.45 -17.19
C TRP A 24 6.15 26.26 -16.47
N TRP A 25 6.20 26.21 -15.12
CA TRP A 25 5.54 25.19 -14.29
C TRP A 25 4.03 25.41 -14.13
N GLY A 26 3.51 26.57 -14.47
CA GLY A 26 2.09 26.89 -14.43
C GLY A 26 1.35 26.67 -15.75
N ARG A 27 2.06 26.26 -16.80
CA ARG A 27 1.47 26.03 -18.13
C ARG A 27 1.14 24.56 -18.30
N THR A 28 -0.13 24.24 -18.43
CA THR A 28 -0.57 22.87 -18.68
C THR A 28 -1.30 22.81 -20.02
N SER A 29 -0.76 22.05 -20.97
CA SER A 29 -1.44 21.77 -22.23
C SER A 29 -2.23 20.46 -22.15
N PRO A 30 -3.25 20.25 -23.00
CA PRO A 30 -3.95 18.97 -23.11
C PRO A 30 -3.01 17.77 -23.35
N ALA A 31 -1.97 17.98 -24.15
CA ALA A 31 -0.96 16.96 -24.41
C ALA A 31 -0.14 16.62 -23.15
N GLN A 32 0.26 17.64 -22.39
CA GLN A 32 0.95 17.41 -21.11
C GLN A 32 0.09 16.65 -20.10
N LEU A 33 -1.19 16.99 -19.97
CA LEU A 33 -2.12 16.25 -19.12
C LEU A 33 -2.27 14.79 -19.56
N PHE A 34 -2.31 14.54 -20.86
CA PHE A 34 -2.37 13.18 -21.39
C PHE A 34 -1.06 12.43 -21.11
N VAL A 35 0.10 13.01 -21.40
CA VAL A 35 1.39 12.36 -21.19
C VAL A 35 1.62 12.08 -19.71
N TRP A 36 1.51 13.08 -18.85
CA TRP A 36 1.79 12.91 -17.42
C TRP A 36 0.67 12.20 -16.67
N GLY A 37 -0.59 12.58 -16.91
CA GLY A 37 -1.75 12.05 -16.20
C GLY A 37 -2.19 10.67 -16.69
N PHE A 38 -1.77 10.22 -17.85
CA PHE A 38 -2.10 8.90 -18.38
C PHE A 38 -0.84 8.06 -18.62
N LEU A 39 0.04 8.43 -19.54
CA LEU A 39 1.17 7.56 -19.91
C LEU A 39 2.14 7.38 -18.75
N VAL A 40 2.67 8.47 -18.19
CA VAL A 40 3.69 8.41 -17.12
C VAL A 40 3.09 7.82 -15.84
N SER A 41 1.87 8.23 -15.47
CA SER A 41 1.21 7.69 -14.27
C SER A 41 0.90 6.20 -14.41
N THR A 42 0.46 5.74 -15.59
CA THR A 42 0.20 4.32 -15.85
C THR A 42 1.47 3.50 -15.73
N VAL A 43 2.57 3.94 -16.35
CA VAL A 43 3.88 3.27 -16.22
C VAL A 43 4.33 3.25 -14.77
N GLY A 44 4.18 4.35 -14.03
CA GLY A 44 4.50 4.43 -12.60
C GLY A 44 3.70 3.44 -11.75
N VAL A 45 2.39 3.33 -11.99
CA VAL A 45 1.51 2.37 -11.29
C VAL A 45 1.92 0.93 -11.59
N TYR A 46 2.19 0.59 -12.85
CA TYR A 46 2.67 -0.75 -13.21
C TYR A 46 3.98 -1.10 -12.50
N HIS A 47 4.96 -0.19 -12.50
CA HIS A 47 6.23 -0.42 -11.80
C HIS A 47 6.03 -0.56 -10.29
N GLY A 48 5.16 0.24 -9.67
CA GLY A 48 4.77 0.10 -8.28
C GLY A 48 4.19 -1.29 -7.99
N THR A 49 3.22 -1.72 -8.77
CA THR A 49 2.56 -3.02 -8.62
C THR A 49 3.54 -4.19 -8.80
N TYR A 50 4.39 -4.16 -9.83
CA TYR A 50 5.40 -5.21 -10.04
C TYR A 50 6.45 -5.23 -8.91
N THR A 51 6.84 -4.08 -8.41
CA THR A 51 7.77 -3.97 -7.27
C THR A 51 7.17 -4.62 -6.02
N ILE A 52 5.89 -4.35 -5.71
CA ILE A 52 5.20 -4.98 -4.59
C ILE A 52 5.16 -6.50 -4.79
N ASN A 53 4.68 -6.98 -5.94
CA ASN A 53 4.55 -8.40 -6.23
C ASN A 53 5.90 -9.14 -6.25
N SER A 54 7.00 -8.48 -6.56
CA SER A 54 8.34 -9.07 -6.53
C SER A 54 8.97 -8.99 -5.14
N LEU A 55 9.14 -7.77 -4.62
CA LEU A 55 9.89 -7.54 -3.38
C LEU A 55 9.14 -8.01 -2.13
N ALA A 56 7.80 -7.86 -2.08
CA ALA A 56 7.03 -8.32 -0.95
C ALA A 56 6.83 -9.85 -0.91
N HIS A 57 7.26 -10.58 -1.91
CA HIS A 57 7.37 -12.04 -1.87
C HIS A 57 8.77 -12.54 -1.47
N VAL A 58 9.78 -11.65 -1.47
CA VAL A 58 11.17 -11.99 -1.10
C VAL A 58 11.54 -11.39 0.25
N PHE A 59 11.24 -10.10 0.47
CA PHE A 59 11.67 -9.35 1.64
C PHE A 59 10.52 -9.05 2.60
N GLY A 60 10.71 -9.37 3.88
CA GLY A 60 9.75 -9.08 4.94
C GLY A 60 9.45 -10.28 5.83
N LYS A 61 8.43 -10.13 6.68
CA LYS A 61 8.02 -11.15 7.65
C LYS A 61 6.67 -11.75 7.26
N ARG A 62 6.56 -13.07 7.31
CA ARG A 62 5.28 -13.77 7.19
C ARG A 62 4.61 -13.80 8.56
N ARG A 63 3.39 -13.29 8.63
CA ARG A 63 2.54 -13.38 9.82
C ARG A 63 1.57 -14.54 9.73
N PHE A 64 1.01 -14.70 8.54
CA PHE A 64 0.04 -15.73 8.24
C PHE A 64 0.64 -16.74 7.27
N LYS A 65 0.20 -17.99 7.42
CA LYS A 65 0.54 -19.04 6.48
C LYS A 65 -0.39 -18.92 5.27
N THR A 66 0.11 -18.32 4.22
CA THR A 66 -0.56 -18.17 2.91
C THR A 66 -0.09 -19.23 1.95
N THR A 67 -0.82 -19.44 0.86
CA THR A 67 -0.46 -20.38 -0.21
C THR A 67 0.71 -19.90 -1.07
N ASP A 68 1.10 -18.64 -0.91
CA ASP A 68 2.21 -17.97 -1.58
C ASP A 68 3.29 -17.52 -0.58
N ASP A 69 4.35 -16.89 -1.08
CA ASP A 69 5.46 -16.37 -0.27
C ASP A 69 5.30 -14.90 0.14
N SER A 70 4.07 -14.39 0.13
CA SER A 70 3.78 -13.00 0.52
C SER A 70 4.28 -12.67 1.92
N ARG A 71 4.84 -11.46 2.08
CA ARG A 71 5.47 -10.96 3.31
C ARG A 71 5.03 -9.55 3.60
N ASN A 72 5.03 -9.19 4.88
CA ASN A 72 4.81 -7.83 5.35
C ASN A 72 6.15 -7.12 5.45
N ASN A 73 6.26 -5.95 4.81
CA ASN A 73 7.46 -5.12 4.80
C ASN A 73 7.09 -3.67 5.05
N LEU A 74 7.58 -3.10 6.16
CA LEU A 74 7.28 -1.72 6.56
C LEU A 74 7.76 -0.68 5.54
N LEU A 75 8.99 -0.86 5.01
CA LEU A 75 9.55 0.09 4.04
C LEU A 75 8.71 0.13 2.76
N LEU A 76 8.35 -1.05 2.25
CA LEU A 76 7.46 -1.14 1.10
C LEU A 76 6.09 -0.54 1.41
N ALA A 77 5.54 -0.79 2.60
CA ALA A 77 4.25 -0.23 2.99
C ALA A 77 4.24 1.30 3.01
N LEU A 78 5.33 1.93 3.46
CA LEU A 78 5.45 3.39 3.45
C LEU A 78 5.56 3.95 2.02
N ILE A 79 6.38 3.33 1.17
CA ILE A 79 6.60 3.77 -0.22
C ILE A 79 5.34 3.55 -1.07
N THR A 80 4.61 2.46 -0.83
CA THR A 80 3.44 2.06 -1.62
C THR A 80 2.11 2.36 -0.93
N MET A 81 2.11 3.27 0.06
CA MET A 81 0.93 3.77 0.76
C MET A 81 0.09 2.70 1.50
N GLY A 82 0.71 1.57 1.86
CA GLY A 82 0.05 0.49 2.61
C GLY A 82 0.18 -0.89 1.96
N GLU A 83 0.43 -0.98 0.66
CA GLU A 83 0.49 -2.25 -0.10
C GLU A 83 1.59 -3.20 0.38
N GLY A 84 2.62 -2.69 1.08
CA GLY A 84 3.67 -3.54 1.67
C GLY A 84 3.22 -4.43 2.84
N TRP A 85 1.98 -4.29 3.34
CA TRP A 85 1.35 -5.26 4.26
C TRP A 85 0.79 -6.46 3.49
N HIS A 86 1.55 -6.98 2.58
CA HIS A 86 1.14 -7.88 1.52
C HIS A 86 0.72 -9.28 2.01
N ASN A 87 1.38 -9.83 3.05
CA ASN A 87 0.96 -11.09 3.67
C ASN A 87 -0.39 -10.96 4.40
N ASN A 88 -0.67 -9.81 5.02
CA ASN A 88 -1.98 -9.54 5.60
C ASN A 88 -3.05 -9.51 4.50
N HIS A 89 -2.75 -8.80 3.39
CA HIS A 89 -3.65 -8.70 2.24
C HIS A 89 -3.94 -10.07 1.63
N HIS A 90 -2.93 -10.88 1.37
CA HIS A 90 -3.10 -12.23 0.81
C HIS A 90 -3.85 -13.19 1.74
N HIS A 91 -3.72 -13.02 3.05
CA HIS A 91 -4.47 -13.82 4.02
C HIS A 91 -5.95 -13.40 4.09
N TYR A 92 -6.25 -12.10 4.07
CA TYR A 92 -7.61 -11.58 4.12
C TYR A 92 -7.80 -10.34 3.22
N SER A 93 -7.95 -10.58 1.93
CA SER A 93 -8.04 -9.56 0.87
C SER A 93 -9.35 -8.74 0.91
N SER A 94 -10.38 -9.21 1.61
CA SER A 94 -11.68 -8.53 1.70
C SER A 94 -11.68 -7.32 2.63
N SER A 95 -10.63 -7.12 3.44
CA SER A 95 -10.51 -5.94 4.29
C SER A 95 -10.14 -4.71 3.48
N ALA A 96 -10.75 -3.56 3.81
CA ALA A 96 -10.33 -2.26 3.28
C ALA A 96 -8.99 -1.80 3.86
N ARG A 97 -8.51 -2.43 4.93
CA ARG A 97 -7.28 -2.13 5.63
C ARG A 97 -6.29 -3.27 5.45
N GLN A 98 -5.09 -2.98 4.96
CA GLN A 98 -4.01 -3.96 4.83
C GLN A 98 -3.12 -4.01 6.07
N GLY A 99 -2.89 -2.88 6.75
CA GLY A 99 -2.22 -2.84 8.05
C GLY A 99 -3.17 -3.27 9.18
N PHE A 100 -3.10 -4.52 9.65
CA PHE A 100 -4.05 -5.07 10.63
C PHE A 100 -3.86 -4.54 12.05
N ARG A 101 -2.64 -4.13 12.41
CA ARG A 101 -2.32 -3.58 13.73
C ARG A 101 -2.28 -2.06 13.69
N TRP A 102 -2.46 -1.40 14.83
CA TRP A 102 -2.50 0.06 14.92
C TRP A 102 -1.21 0.75 14.45
N TRP A 103 -0.05 0.08 14.62
CA TRP A 103 1.27 0.60 14.19
C TRP A 103 1.62 0.22 12.73
N GLU A 104 0.81 -0.58 12.08
CA GLU A 104 0.95 -0.91 10.67
C GLU A 104 0.32 0.21 9.86
N ILE A 105 1.15 1.21 9.56
CA ILE A 105 0.71 2.40 8.84
C ILE A 105 0.24 1.99 7.46
N ASP A 106 -1.03 2.29 7.18
CA ASP A 106 -1.70 2.06 5.90
C ASP A 106 -2.31 3.41 5.47
N LEU A 107 -1.54 4.14 4.68
CA LEU A 107 -1.91 5.50 4.26
C LEU A 107 -3.16 5.51 3.40
N THR A 108 -3.31 4.51 2.51
CA THR A 108 -4.52 4.35 1.69
C THR A 108 -5.75 4.20 2.57
N TYR A 109 -5.69 3.33 3.58
CA TYR A 109 -6.81 3.18 4.52
C TYR A 109 -7.08 4.45 5.31
N CYS A 110 -6.04 5.18 5.75
CA CYS A 110 -6.21 6.46 6.45
C CYS A 110 -6.95 7.48 5.59
N ILE A 111 -6.62 7.58 4.31
CA ILE A 111 -7.30 8.45 3.34
C ILE A 111 -8.76 8.00 3.17
N LEU A 112 -9.01 6.71 2.91
CA LEU A 112 -10.36 6.16 2.77
C LEU A 112 -11.21 6.41 4.03
N LYS A 113 -10.61 6.25 5.21
CA LYS A 113 -11.26 6.50 6.49
C LYS A 113 -11.63 7.97 6.66
N THR A 114 -10.73 8.87 6.29
CA THR A 114 -11.01 10.31 6.29
C THR A 114 -12.15 10.66 5.33
N LEU A 115 -12.12 10.14 4.11
CA LEU A 115 -13.21 10.34 3.14
C LEU A 115 -14.54 9.77 3.63
N SER A 116 -14.50 8.71 4.44
CA SER A 116 -15.72 8.14 5.02
C SER A 116 -16.40 9.05 6.05
N TRP A 117 -15.65 9.91 6.74
CA TRP A 117 -16.21 10.91 7.66
C TRP A 117 -17.00 12.00 6.91
N PHE A 118 -16.65 12.25 5.65
CA PHE A 118 -17.37 13.18 4.78
C PHE A 118 -18.49 12.51 3.97
N GLY A 119 -18.74 11.21 4.18
CA GLY A 119 -19.76 10.46 3.44
C GLY A 119 -19.43 10.20 1.97
N ILE A 120 -18.18 10.40 1.55
CA ILE A 120 -17.72 10.16 0.18
C ILE A 120 -17.47 8.68 -0.07
N VAL A 121 -17.00 7.97 0.98
CA VAL A 121 -16.73 6.52 0.96
C VAL A 121 -17.52 5.87 2.08
N TRP A 122 -18.13 4.71 1.82
CA TRP A 122 -18.90 3.93 2.79
C TRP A 122 -18.56 2.43 2.69
N ASN A 123 -19.04 1.65 3.67
CA ASN A 123 -18.84 0.19 3.72
C ASN A 123 -17.38 -0.24 3.73
N LEU A 124 -16.49 0.49 4.42
CA LEU A 124 -15.12 0.05 4.64
C LEU A 124 -15.13 -1.22 5.50
N ARG A 125 -14.85 -2.37 4.88
CA ARG A 125 -14.84 -3.66 5.57
C ARG A 125 -13.69 -3.72 6.58
N PRO A 126 -13.98 -3.95 7.87
CA PRO A 126 -12.95 -4.10 8.89
C PRO A 126 -12.27 -5.47 8.79
N VAL A 127 -11.12 -5.60 9.44
CA VAL A 127 -10.50 -6.91 9.69
C VAL A 127 -11.33 -7.65 10.74
N PRO A 128 -11.83 -8.88 10.48
CA PRO A 128 -12.60 -9.64 11.44
C PRO A 128 -11.79 -10.02 12.69
N LYS A 129 -12.48 -10.19 13.83
CA LYS A 129 -11.81 -10.56 15.09
C LYS A 129 -11.05 -11.87 14.99
N HIS A 130 -11.61 -12.89 14.35
CA HIS A 130 -10.94 -14.19 14.21
C HIS A 130 -9.59 -14.09 13.49
N VAL A 131 -9.46 -13.22 12.46
CA VAL A 131 -8.20 -12.96 11.76
C VAL A 131 -7.18 -12.29 12.68
N MET A 132 -7.63 -11.37 13.54
CA MET A 132 -6.78 -10.71 14.53
C MET A 132 -6.31 -11.68 15.62
N ASP A 133 -7.18 -12.60 16.05
CA ASP A 133 -6.87 -13.61 17.05
C ASP A 133 -5.90 -14.66 16.52
N GLU A 134 -6.05 -15.08 15.26
CA GLU A 134 -5.10 -15.94 14.55
C GLU A 134 -3.71 -15.28 14.47
N ALA A 135 -3.64 -14.00 14.11
CA ALA A 135 -2.38 -13.26 14.09
C ALA A 135 -1.69 -13.20 15.45
N ARG A 136 -2.47 -13.14 16.54
CA ARG A 136 -1.95 -13.17 17.91
C ARG A 136 -1.44 -14.56 18.27
N SER A 137 -2.21 -15.60 17.96
CA SER A 137 -1.84 -17.00 18.21
C SER A 137 -0.55 -17.39 17.48
N ASN A 138 -0.44 -17.08 16.19
CA ASN A 138 0.76 -17.35 15.39
C ASN A 138 2.01 -16.68 15.97
N LYS A 139 1.88 -15.46 16.49
CA LYS A 139 3.00 -14.79 17.18
C LYS A 139 3.41 -15.48 18.46
N LEU A 140 2.46 -15.96 19.26
CA LEU A 140 2.76 -16.67 20.51
C LEU A 140 3.48 -18.00 20.23
N VAL A 141 3.06 -18.72 19.19
CA VAL A 141 3.71 -19.97 18.76
C VAL A 141 5.15 -19.70 18.31
N SER A 142 5.40 -18.67 17.51
CA SER A 142 6.75 -18.34 17.05
C SER A 142 7.67 -17.93 18.21
N LEU A 143 7.19 -17.15 19.17
CA LEU A 143 7.98 -16.77 20.35
C LEU A 143 8.33 -17.97 21.22
N ARG A 144 7.41 -18.94 21.35
CA ARG A 144 7.67 -20.18 22.11
C ARG A 144 8.74 -21.03 21.43
N SER A 145 8.68 -21.22 20.10
CA SER A 145 9.70 -21.96 19.36
C SER A 145 11.08 -21.30 19.45
N GLU A 146 11.15 -19.96 19.33
CA GLU A 146 12.41 -19.22 19.51
C GLU A 146 13.02 -19.40 20.92
N GLN A 147 12.19 -19.43 21.96
CA GLN A 147 12.64 -19.67 23.34
C GLN A 147 13.14 -21.13 23.56
N GLU A 148 12.45 -22.09 22.95
CA GLU A 148 12.86 -23.50 23.01
C GLU A 148 14.18 -23.75 22.29
N GLU A 149 14.40 -23.13 21.14
CA GLU A 149 15.66 -23.19 20.40
C GLU A 149 16.81 -22.52 21.17
N ALA A 150 16.59 -21.34 21.75
CA ALA A 150 17.57 -20.65 22.56
C ALA A 150 17.99 -21.50 23.79
N SER A 151 17.02 -22.07 24.50
CA SER A 151 17.29 -22.95 25.67
C SER A 151 18.09 -24.19 25.28
N LYS A 152 17.81 -24.78 24.10
CA LYS A 152 18.59 -25.94 23.62
C LYS A 152 20.04 -25.54 23.29
N SER A 153 20.24 -24.42 22.64
CA SER A 153 21.57 -23.93 22.28
C SER A 153 22.44 -23.62 23.53
N GLU A 154 21.80 -23.06 24.59
CA GLU A 154 22.50 -22.82 25.88
C GLU A 154 22.92 -24.11 26.56
N LEU A 155 22.09 -25.16 26.54
CA LEU A 155 22.40 -26.48 27.11
C LEU A 155 23.53 -27.17 26.33
N GLU A 156 23.54 -27.06 25.00
CA GLU A 156 24.59 -27.65 24.16
C GLU A 156 25.94 -26.94 24.36
N THR A 157 25.94 -25.63 24.67
CA THR A 157 27.17 -24.86 24.89
C THR A 157 27.76 -25.09 26.30
N ALA A 158 26.93 -25.54 27.25
CA ALA A 158 27.32 -25.80 28.64
C ALA A 158 27.80 -27.26 28.90
N ALA A 159 27.65 -28.15 27.92
CA ALA A 159 28.05 -29.54 27.95
C ALA A 159 29.42 -29.80 27.32
#